data_ae5044a253f476b860afd5a34569f787
#
_entry.id   ae5044a253f476b860afd5a34569f787
#
_cell.length_a   1.000
_cell.length_b   1.000
_cell.length_c   1.000
_cell.angle_alpha   90.00
_cell.angle_beta   90.00
_cell.angle_gamma   90.00
#
_symmetry.space_group_name_H-M   'P 1'
#
loop_
_entity.id
_entity.type
_entity.pdbx_description
1 polymer ?
#
loop_
_entity_poly.entity_id
_entity_poly.type
_entity_poly.pdbx_seq_one_letter_code
_entity_poly.pdbx_strand_id
1 'polypeptide(L)'
;MNIVVRNEIASLTALDARKRMDAGTLTATQLLEACFERIDMREPDVQAWEFIDREGARATARALDAGPARGILHGIPFGVKDIIDTADQPSGYGSPIYKDHRPPWDGSTAALPRAQGGILVGKTVTTEFANRHAGKTRNPNNAAHTPGGSSSGSAAAVADCHVPLAIGTQTGGSVLRPSSYCGAYGYKPSFQLFGNAGVRTNTEQYDTVGVMARSVDDLAMFKAALSELPYTPAEPEKIARPRIAIVRTHHWDSAQPETRAAIEESCRALTKAGAELFDLDLPDFFAGLNKAHRVVCGFESVRNYADELRRYPDLVSLDFIEERVDVGHASSLQDFRDALRLGIRARAWMDAKMAAGVDAVLTPSAPGEAPLGLAETGSAIFNFTWTHLHMPAVTLPHFQGPNGLPVGVQFVGRRYEDDRHLSFSAWADRALAAR
;
A
#
# COMPACT_ATOMS: atom_id res chain seq x y z
N MET A 1 11.62 -8.15 -26.81
CA MET A 1 11.01 -8.47 -25.51
C MET A 1 12.03 -9.33 -24.76
N ASN A 2 12.90 -8.71 -23.95
CA ASN A 2 13.87 -9.47 -23.17
C ASN A 2 13.13 -10.15 -22.04
N ILE A 3 12.99 -11.46 -22.13
CA ILE A 3 12.49 -12.30 -21.02
C ILE A 3 13.58 -12.23 -19.94
N VAL A 4 13.43 -11.33 -18.98
CA VAL A 4 14.25 -11.33 -17.77
C VAL A 4 13.89 -12.60 -17.01
N VAL A 5 14.78 -13.59 -17.03
CA VAL A 5 14.61 -14.84 -16.28
C VAL A 5 14.54 -14.45 -14.80
N ARG A 6 13.36 -14.54 -14.21
CA ARG A 6 13.16 -14.31 -12.76
C ARG A 6 13.85 -15.44 -12.02
N ASN A 7 14.67 -15.10 -11.03
CA ASN A 7 15.17 -16.11 -10.12
C ASN A 7 13.97 -16.78 -9.42
N GLU A 8 13.80 -18.09 -9.56
CA GLU A 8 12.65 -18.82 -9.01
C GLU A 8 12.52 -18.63 -7.49
N ILE A 9 13.64 -18.55 -6.75
CA ILE A 9 13.62 -18.35 -5.31
C ILE A 9 13.15 -16.94 -4.95
N ALA A 10 13.62 -15.90 -5.64
CA ALA A 10 13.19 -14.51 -5.40
C ALA A 10 11.70 -14.29 -5.71
N SER A 11 11.14 -15.08 -6.63
CA SER A 11 9.72 -14.99 -7.01
C SER A 11 8.76 -15.73 -6.07
N LEU A 12 9.26 -16.49 -5.08
CA LEU A 12 8.41 -17.13 -4.10
C LEU A 12 7.56 -16.12 -3.33
N THR A 13 6.32 -16.47 -3.03
CA THR A 13 5.53 -15.74 -2.03
C THR A 13 6.18 -15.88 -0.65
N ALA A 14 5.89 -14.96 0.27
CA ALA A 14 6.42 -15.04 1.62
C ALA A 14 5.97 -16.34 2.32
N LEU A 15 4.71 -16.71 2.12
CA LEU A 15 4.14 -17.93 2.69
C LEU A 15 4.80 -19.19 2.13
N ASP A 16 5.05 -19.26 0.81
CA ASP A 16 5.71 -20.43 0.20
C ASP A 16 7.18 -20.51 0.60
N ALA A 17 7.88 -19.39 0.69
CA ALA A 17 9.25 -19.35 1.22
C ALA A 17 9.28 -19.85 2.66
N ARG A 18 8.34 -19.41 3.50
CA ARG A 18 8.21 -19.87 4.88
C ARG A 18 7.96 -21.37 4.97
N LYS A 19 7.03 -21.90 4.19
CA LYS A 19 6.76 -23.37 4.13
C LYS A 19 8.01 -24.17 3.73
N ARG A 20 8.78 -23.66 2.75
CA ARG A 20 10.05 -24.31 2.36
C ARG A 20 11.12 -24.26 3.45
N MET A 21 11.18 -23.17 4.22
CA MET A 21 12.08 -23.07 5.36
C MET A 21 11.67 -24.05 6.47
N ASP A 22 10.38 -24.14 6.78
CA ASP A 22 9.86 -25.11 7.77
C ASP A 22 10.11 -26.57 7.36
N ALA A 23 10.12 -26.85 6.05
CA ALA A 23 10.46 -28.15 5.49
C ALA A 23 11.98 -28.39 5.35
N GLY A 24 12.83 -27.41 5.71
CA GLY A 24 14.29 -27.50 5.58
C GLY A 24 14.81 -27.50 4.13
N THR A 25 14.00 -27.09 3.15
CA THR A 25 14.35 -27.06 1.71
C THR A 25 14.79 -25.69 1.23
N LEU A 26 14.75 -24.69 2.08
CA LEU A 26 15.21 -23.32 1.83
C LEU A 26 15.78 -22.75 3.13
N THR A 27 16.81 -21.91 3.05
CA THR A 27 17.32 -21.14 4.20
C THR A 27 17.00 -19.66 4.04
N ALA A 28 17.02 -18.90 5.13
CA ALA A 28 16.87 -17.44 5.12
C ALA A 28 17.98 -16.78 4.27
N THR A 29 19.22 -17.28 4.40
CA THR A 29 20.35 -16.81 3.58
C THR A 29 20.12 -17.06 2.10
N GLN A 30 19.64 -18.23 1.70
CA GLN A 30 19.37 -18.53 0.28
C GLN A 30 18.29 -17.61 -0.31
N LEU A 31 17.20 -17.35 0.42
CA LEU A 31 16.16 -16.42 -0.05
C LEU A 31 16.70 -14.99 -0.14
N LEU A 32 17.43 -14.54 0.87
CA LEU A 32 18.00 -13.18 0.89
C LEU A 32 18.98 -12.96 -0.28
N GLU A 33 19.89 -13.91 -0.55
CA GLU A 33 20.83 -13.78 -1.66
C GLU A 33 20.12 -13.78 -3.01
N ALA A 34 19.07 -14.61 -3.19
CA ALA A 34 18.24 -14.55 -4.39
C ALA A 34 17.56 -13.17 -4.57
N CYS A 35 17.09 -12.56 -3.48
CA CYS A 35 16.58 -11.20 -3.49
C CYS A 35 17.67 -10.18 -3.88
N PHE A 36 18.89 -10.31 -3.35
CA PHE A 36 20.01 -9.43 -3.70
C PHE A 36 20.43 -9.57 -5.17
N GLU A 37 20.48 -10.78 -5.71
CA GLU A 37 20.74 -11.01 -7.13
C GLU A 37 19.68 -10.31 -8.00
N ARG A 38 18.41 -10.39 -7.61
CA ARG A 38 17.33 -9.70 -8.29
C ARG A 38 17.46 -8.18 -8.21
N ILE A 39 17.78 -7.65 -7.05
CA ILE A 39 18.07 -6.22 -6.84
C ILE A 39 19.24 -5.78 -7.73
N ASP A 40 20.37 -6.50 -7.73
CA ASP A 40 21.54 -6.14 -8.53
C ASP A 40 21.23 -6.07 -10.04
N MET A 41 20.35 -6.94 -10.50
CA MET A 41 19.93 -7.00 -11.91
C MET A 41 18.98 -5.83 -12.28
N ARG A 42 18.09 -5.43 -11.36
CA ARG A 42 16.95 -4.57 -11.70
C ARG A 42 16.99 -3.17 -11.09
N GLU A 43 17.68 -2.99 -9.98
CA GLU A 43 17.72 -1.69 -9.30
C GLU A 43 18.30 -0.54 -10.15
N PRO A 44 19.25 -0.76 -11.10
CA PRO A 44 19.69 0.28 -12.02
C PRO A 44 18.54 0.90 -12.85
N ASP A 45 17.52 0.10 -13.17
CA ASP A 45 16.37 0.53 -13.96
C ASP A 45 15.20 0.99 -13.08
N VAL A 46 14.91 0.26 -11.97
CA VAL A 46 13.71 0.45 -11.16
C VAL A 46 13.89 1.54 -10.10
N GLN A 47 15.07 1.63 -9.49
CA GLN A 47 15.42 2.61 -8.45
C GLN A 47 14.41 2.61 -7.29
N ALA A 48 14.11 1.42 -6.76
CA ALA A 48 13.12 1.23 -5.70
C ALA A 48 13.64 1.56 -4.29
N TRP A 49 14.96 1.58 -4.11
CA TRP A 49 15.59 1.70 -2.81
C TRP A 49 16.25 3.05 -2.58
N GLU A 50 16.01 3.63 -1.43
CA GLU A 50 16.76 4.78 -0.95
C GLU A 50 18.03 4.35 -0.23
N PHE A 51 17.95 3.25 0.50
CA PHE A 51 19.06 2.64 1.22
C PHE A 51 18.89 1.13 1.31
N ILE A 52 19.99 0.37 1.19
CA ILE A 52 20.04 -1.08 1.36
C ILE A 52 21.16 -1.43 2.33
N ASP A 53 20.84 -2.13 3.41
CA ASP A 53 21.80 -2.68 4.38
C ASP A 53 22.10 -4.15 4.07
N ARG A 54 23.00 -4.39 3.14
CA ARG A 54 23.37 -5.75 2.72
C ARG A 54 24.07 -6.53 3.83
N GLU A 55 24.94 -5.90 4.59
CA GLU A 55 25.72 -6.57 5.63
C GLU A 55 24.87 -6.93 6.85
N GLY A 56 24.06 -6.00 7.35
CA GLY A 56 23.13 -6.23 8.44
C GLY A 56 22.06 -7.26 8.09
N ALA A 57 21.51 -7.21 6.88
CA ALA A 57 20.56 -8.21 6.39
C ALA A 57 21.18 -9.61 6.32
N ARG A 58 22.41 -9.74 5.79
CA ARG A 58 23.15 -11.02 5.76
C ARG A 58 23.46 -11.55 7.14
N ALA A 59 23.88 -10.66 8.07
CA ALA A 59 24.16 -11.07 9.45
C ALA A 59 22.87 -11.59 10.12
N THR A 60 21.74 -10.91 9.91
CA THR A 60 20.42 -11.33 10.41
C THR A 60 20.02 -12.69 9.83
N ALA A 61 20.15 -12.88 8.51
CA ALA A 61 19.80 -14.15 7.84
C ALA A 61 20.60 -15.33 8.41
N ARG A 62 21.94 -15.17 8.54
CA ARG A 62 22.79 -16.22 9.14
C ARG A 62 22.42 -16.53 10.58
N ALA A 63 22.08 -15.52 11.37
CA ALA A 63 21.65 -15.71 12.76
C ALA A 63 20.31 -16.45 12.86
N LEU A 64 19.41 -16.21 11.92
CA LEU A 64 18.13 -16.92 11.84
C LEU A 64 18.33 -18.38 11.40
N ASP A 65 19.17 -18.64 10.41
CA ASP A 65 19.49 -20.01 9.94
C ASP A 65 20.16 -20.86 11.03
N ALA A 66 20.93 -20.23 11.92
CA ALA A 66 21.64 -20.93 13.02
C ALA A 66 20.80 -21.09 14.29
N GLY A 67 19.68 -20.38 14.41
CA GLY A 67 18.85 -20.31 15.61
C GLY A 67 17.50 -21.02 15.48
N PRO A 68 16.71 -21.05 16.58
CA PRO A 68 15.33 -21.52 16.51
C PRO A 68 14.46 -20.61 15.69
N ALA A 69 13.37 -21.14 15.12
CA ALA A 69 12.40 -20.33 14.39
C ALA A 69 11.83 -19.20 15.27
N ARG A 70 11.79 -17.98 14.73
CA ARG A 70 11.27 -16.78 15.39
C ARG A 70 10.02 -16.30 14.65
N GLY A 71 8.86 -16.46 15.24
CA GLY A 71 7.62 -15.89 14.73
C GLY A 71 7.27 -16.26 13.28
N ILE A 72 6.26 -15.59 12.77
CA ILE A 72 5.65 -15.92 11.49
C ILE A 72 6.50 -15.48 10.27
N LEU A 73 7.31 -14.42 10.42
CA LEU A 73 8.17 -13.89 9.36
C LEU A 73 9.60 -14.45 9.38
N HIS A 74 9.86 -15.52 10.14
CA HIS A 74 11.21 -16.07 10.25
C HIS A 74 11.88 -16.27 8.89
N GLY A 75 12.97 -15.53 8.67
CA GLY A 75 13.78 -15.60 7.46
C GLY A 75 13.22 -14.86 6.24
N ILE A 76 12.10 -14.13 6.36
CA ILE A 76 11.46 -13.45 5.24
C ILE A 76 12.02 -12.03 5.07
N PRO A 77 12.65 -11.69 3.92
CA PRO A 77 13.10 -10.33 3.61
C PRO A 77 11.93 -9.37 3.41
N PHE A 78 12.07 -8.13 3.92
CA PHE A 78 11.09 -7.08 3.69
C PHE A 78 11.73 -5.70 3.55
N GLY A 79 11.02 -4.79 2.85
CA GLY A 79 11.37 -3.38 2.72
C GLY A 79 10.49 -2.49 3.57
N VAL A 80 11.02 -1.34 4.01
CA VAL A 80 10.27 -0.34 4.77
C VAL A 80 10.33 1.01 4.05
N LYS A 81 9.16 1.60 3.78
CA LYS A 81 9.06 2.93 3.17
C LYS A 81 9.84 3.96 3.99
N ASP A 82 10.59 4.81 3.30
CA ASP A 82 11.47 5.81 3.91
C ASP A 82 10.74 7.01 4.55
N ILE A 83 9.55 6.79 5.03
CA ILE A 83 8.76 7.67 5.92
C ILE A 83 8.67 7.09 7.33
N ILE A 84 9.21 5.88 7.54
CA ILE A 84 9.14 5.12 8.79
C ILE A 84 10.56 5.03 9.36
N ASP A 85 10.69 5.32 10.62
CA ASP A 85 11.94 5.33 11.35
C ASP A 85 12.54 3.94 11.51
N THR A 86 13.88 3.87 11.36
CA THR A 86 14.69 2.68 11.62
C THR A 86 15.99 3.11 12.30
N ALA A 87 16.31 2.54 13.45
CA ALA A 87 17.42 2.97 14.29
C ALA A 87 18.80 2.75 13.65
N ASP A 88 18.92 1.71 12.84
CA ASP A 88 20.18 1.26 12.21
C ASP A 88 20.35 1.74 10.76
N GLN A 89 19.32 2.34 10.18
CA GLN A 89 19.33 2.81 8.79
C GLN A 89 18.88 4.28 8.72
N PRO A 90 19.33 5.06 7.72
CA PRO A 90 18.88 6.44 7.56
C PRO A 90 17.39 6.50 7.23
N SER A 91 16.74 7.60 7.59
CA SER A 91 15.34 7.90 7.26
C SER A 91 15.24 9.33 6.74
N GLY A 92 15.20 9.46 5.42
CA GLY A 92 15.24 10.76 4.73
C GLY A 92 13.89 11.39 4.48
N TYR A 93 12.81 10.66 4.66
CA TYR A 93 11.40 11.09 4.44
C TYR A 93 11.15 11.68 3.03
N GLY A 94 12.00 11.32 2.06
CA GLY A 94 11.94 11.84 0.70
C GLY A 94 12.32 13.32 0.56
N SER A 95 12.94 13.92 1.58
CA SER A 95 13.26 15.34 1.63
C SER A 95 14.76 15.58 1.87
N PRO A 96 15.39 16.56 1.17
CA PRO A 96 16.78 16.92 1.41
C PRO A 96 17.04 17.49 2.82
N ILE A 97 15.99 17.93 3.53
CA ILE A 97 16.08 18.41 4.91
C ILE A 97 16.63 17.33 5.84
N TYR A 98 16.28 16.08 5.57
CA TYR A 98 16.60 14.92 6.41
C TYR A 98 17.70 14.04 5.83
N LYS A 99 18.53 14.60 4.94
CA LYS A 99 19.69 13.89 4.42
C LYS A 99 20.55 13.38 5.58
N ASP A 100 20.87 12.09 5.56
CA ASP A 100 21.65 11.39 6.58
C ASP A 100 21.04 11.35 7.99
N HIS A 101 19.77 11.72 8.16
CA HIS A 101 19.08 11.61 9.44
C HIS A 101 18.95 10.15 9.88
N ARG A 102 19.34 9.87 11.12
CA ARG A 102 19.21 8.54 11.75
C ARG A 102 18.33 8.64 12.98
N PRO A 103 17.16 8.02 12.96
CA PRO A 103 16.29 7.94 14.12
C PRO A 103 16.95 7.19 15.28
N PRO A 104 16.66 7.54 16.55
CA PRO A 104 17.24 6.86 17.71
C PRO A 104 16.59 5.50 18.02
N TRP A 105 15.47 5.16 17.41
CA TRP A 105 14.71 3.91 17.58
C TRP A 105 13.97 3.50 16.32
N ASP A 106 13.54 2.24 16.28
CA ASP A 106 12.67 1.74 15.22
C ASP A 106 11.23 2.25 15.42
N GLY A 107 10.58 2.64 14.35
CA GLY A 107 9.13 2.76 14.32
C GLY A 107 8.47 1.41 14.61
N SER A 108 7.29 1.41 15.23
CA SER A 108 6.59 0.17 15.62
C SER A 108 6.44 -0.81 14.47
N THR A 109 6.14 -0.32 13.28
CA THR A 109 5.95 -1.15 12.07
C THR A 109 7.25 -1.61 11.42
N ALA A 110 8.41 -1.16 11.88
CA ALA A 110 9.71 -1.76 11.56
C ALA A 110 10.14 -2.77 12.65
N ALA A 111 9.91 -2.42 13.92
CA ALA A 111 10.27 -3.26 15.06
C ALA A 111 9.50 -4.59 15.12
N LEU A 112 8.19 -4.55 14.90
CA LEU A 112 7.33 -5.74 15.00
C LEU A 112 7.67 -6.83 13.99
N PRO A 113 7.84 -6.57 12.68
CA PRO A 113 8.28 -7.60 11.74
C PRO A 113 9.67 -8.17 12.07
N ARG A 114 10.61 -7.35 12.55
CA ARG A 114 11.92 -7.82 13.02
C ARG A 114 11.78 -8.77 14.22
N ALA A 115 10.92 -8.44 15.18
CA ALA A 115 10.64 -9.29 16.34
C ALA A 115 10.03 -10.64 15.92
N GLN A 116 9.28 -10.67 14.80
CA GLN A 116 8.71 -11.89 14.20
C GLN A 116 9.70 -12.65 13.29
N GLY A 117 10.98 -12.26 13.27
CA GLY A 117 12.03 -12.92 12.51
C GLY A 117 12.15 -12.45 11.06
N GLY A 118 11.52 -11.35 10.70
CA GLY A 118 11.69 -10.70 9.38
C GLY A 118 13.08 -10.08 9.23
N ILE A 119 13.61 -10.08 8.00
CA ILE A 119 14.90 -9.49 7.64
C ILE A 119 14.64 -8.15 6.96
N LEU A 120 14.91 -7.03 7.65
CA LEU A 120 14.83 -5.72 7.04
C LEU A 120 15.98 -5.54 6.05
N VAL A 121 15.66 -5.42 4.77
CA VAL A 121 16.64 -5.24 3.68
C VAL A 121 17.06 -3.78 3.55
N GLY A 122 16.12 -2.85 3.70
CA GLY A 122 16.41 -1.44 3.51
C GLY A 122 15.19 -0.54 3.48
N LYS A 123 15.46 0.71 3.10
CA LYS A 123 14.48 1.79 2.98
C LYS A 123 14.05 1.94 1.53
N THR A 124 12.75 1.78 1.27
CA THR A 124 12.18 1.96 -0.06
C THR A 124 11.80 3.41 -0.31
N VAL A 125 11.99 3.88 -1.54
CA VAL A 125 11.73 5.27 -1.93
C VAL A 125 10.30 5.70 -1.59
N THR A 126 10.19 6.89 -1.00
CA THR A 126 8.94 7.62 -0.81
C THR A 126 8.96 8.93 -1.61
N THR A 127 7.79 9.49 -1.89
CA THR A 127 7.69 10.90 -2.29
C THR A 127 7.97 11.80 -1.08
N GLU A 128 8.32 13.07 -1.30
CA GLU A 128 8.59 14.01 -0.21
C GLU A 128 7.43 14.03 0.80
N PHE A 129 7.74 13.75 2.06
CA PHE A 129 6.78 13.69 3.17
C PHE A 129 5.51 12.87 2.86
N ALA A 130 5.65 11.81 2.06
CA ALA A 130 4.55 10.97 1.57
C ALA A 130 3.46 11.76 0.79
N ASN A 131 3.81 12.89 0.18
CA ASN A 131 2.91 13.72 -0.62
C ASN A 131 3.04 13.45 -2.12
N ARG A 132 3.19 14.48 -2.96
CA ARG A 132 3.08 14.37 -4.41
C ARG A 132 4.41 14.44 -5.13
N HIS A 133 5.38 15.19 -4.59
CA HIS A 133 6.68 15.37 -5.22
C HIS A 133 7.38 14.02 -5.38
N ALA A 134 7.49 13.56 -6.64
CA ALA A 134 7.91 12.20 -6.95
C ALA A 134 9.39 11.96 -6.63
N GLY A 135 9.71 10.76 -6.16
CA GLY A 135 11.08 10.27 -6.03
C GLY A 135 11.62 9.66 -7.33
N LYS A 136 12.78 9.03 -7.25
CA LYS A 136 13.52 8.47 -8.40
C LYS A 136 12.95 7.17 -8.99
N THR A 137 12.04 6.48 -8.28
CA THR A 137 11.54 5.15 -8.65
C THR A 137 10.80 5.15 -9.97
N ARG A 138 11.01 4.12 -10.75
CA ARG A 138 10.37 3.86 -12.04
C ARG A 138 9.47 2.62 -11.96
N ASN A 139 8.48 2.56 -12.84
CA ASN A 139 7.59 1.41 -12.90
C ASN A 139 8.36 0.15 -13.38
N PRO A 140 8.32 -0.97 -12.63
CA PRO A 140 9.09 -2.16 -12.97
C PRO A 140 8.63 -2.83 -14.28
N ASN A 141 7.40 -2.56 -14.73
CA ASN A 141 6.88 -3.09 -15.99
C ASN A 141 7.30 -2.24 -17.20
N ASN A 142 7.49 -0.93 -16.99
CA ASN A 142 8.00 -0.02 -18.04
C ASN A 142 8.60 1.23 -17.37
N ALA A 143 9.92 1.38 -17.44
CA ALA A 143 10.67 2.45 -16.77
C ALA A 143 10.35 3.87 -17.27
N ALA A 144 9.61 4.03 -18.37
CA ALA A 144 9.14 5.34 -18.81
C ALA A 144 7.89 5.83 -18.08
N HIS A 145 7.25 4.97 -17.28
CA HIS A 145 6.03 5.25 -16.54
C HIS A 145 6.28 5.40 -15.05
N THR A 146 5.41 6.18 -14.39
CA THR A 146 5.43 6.30 -12.93
C THR A 146 5.09 4.97 -12.25
N PRO A 147 5.72 4.63 -11.12
CA PRO A 147 5.28 3.50 -10.28
C PRO A 147 4.04 3.84 -9.45
N GLY A 148 3.56 5.08 -9.54
CA GLY A 148 2.63 5.63 -8.57
C GLY A 148 3.33 6.10 -7.30
N GLY A 149 2.57 6.38 -6.25
CA GLY A 149 3.12 6.85 -4.97
C GLY A 149 2.01 7.07 -3.93
N SER A 150 2.41 7.49 -2.74
CA SER A 150 3.76 7.87 -2.29
C SER A 150 4.66 6.67 -1.93
N SER A 151 4.14 5.44 -1.75
CA SER A 151 4.92 4.23 -1.49
C SER A 151 5.49 3.65 -2.79
N SER A 152 6.18 4.49 -3.56
CA SER A 152 6.69 4.18 -4.91
C SER A 152 7.64 2.99 -4.90
N GLY A 153 8.70 3.06 -4.09
CA GLY A 153 9.70 2.02 -3.98
C GLY A 153 9.15 0.72 -3.39
N SER A 154 8.22 0.79 -2.42
CA SER A 154 7.62 -0.39 -1.81
C SER A 154 6.84 -1.23 -2.82
N ALA A 155 5.98 -0.58 -3.62
CA ALA A 155 5.21 -1.28 -4.65
C ALA A 155 6.10 -1.84 -5.76
N ALA A 156 7.08 -1.04 -6.23
CA ALA A 156 8.00 -1.45 -7.28
C ALA A 156 8.89 -2.63 -6.83
N ALA A 157 9.45 -2.58 -5.61
CA ALA A 157 10.31 -3.64 -5.08
C ALA A 157 9.57 -4.98 -4.95
N VAL A 158 8.31 -4.98 -4.49
CA VAL A 158 7.50 -6.20 -4.39
C VAL A 158 7.12 -6.73 -5.78
N ALA A 159 6.64 -5.87 -6.67
CA ALA A 159 6.22 -6.25 -8.01
C ALA A 159 7.39 -6.82 -8.84
N ASP A 160 8.60 -6.28 -8.65
CA ASP A 160 9.81 -6.76 -9.35
C ASP A 160 10.58 -7.85 -8.61
N CYS A 161 10.01 -8.43 -7.55
CA CYS A 161 10.59 -9.53 -6.77
C CYS A 161 11.93 -9.18 -6.10
N HIS A 162 12.16 -7.90 -5.75
CA HIS A 162 13.30 -7.50 -4.91
C HIS A 162 13.16 -8.03 -3.49
N VAL A 163 11.95 -8.04 -2.98
CA VAL A 163 11.55 -8.65 -1.70
C VAL A 163 10.12 -9.18 -1.80
N PRO A 164 9.74 -10.20 -1.02
CA PRO A 164 8.35 -10.69 -1.01
C PRO A 164 7.37 -9.72 -0.37
N LEU A 165 7.81 -8.90 0.58
CA LEU A 165 6.96 -8.02 1.40
C LEU A 165 7.54 -6.60 1.47
N ALA A 166 6.69 -5.58 1.50
CA ALA A 166 7.10 -4.21 1.81
C ALA A 166 6.02 -3.45 2.57
N ILE A 167 6.47 -2.53 3.44
CA ILE A 167 5.60 -1.63 4.20
C ILE A 167 5.51 -0.30 3.47
N GLY A 168 4.30 0.21 3.36
CA GLY A 168 3.99 1.54 2.87
C GLY A 168 3.09 2.31 3.82
N THR A 169 2.66 3.50 3.41
CA THR A 169 1.66 4.30 4.13
C THR A 169 0.65 4.90 3.16
N GLN A 170 -0.57 5.12 3.62
CA GLN A 170 -1.62 5.73 2.82
C GLN A 170 -2.34 6.82 3.61
N THR A 171 -2.29 8.03 3.06
CA THR A 171 -3.10 9.19 3.49
C THR A 171 -4.27 9.40 2.54
N GLY A 172 -4.06 9.12 1.25
CA GLY A 172 -5.09 9.20 0.19
C GLY A 172 -5.23 7.86 -0.54
N GLY A 173 -4.26 7.52 -1.41
CA GLY A 173 -4.21 6.28 -2.20
C GLY A 173 -2.83 5.64 -2.25
N SER A 174 -1.94 5.99 -1.31
CA SER A 174 -0.50 5.77 -1.44
C SER A 174 -0.01 4.34 -1.18
N VAL A 175 -0.90 3.38 -0.94
CA VAL A 175 -0.65 1.94 -0.93
C VAL A 175 -1.34 1.30 -2.13
N LEU A 176 -2.63 1.54 -2.29
CA LEU A 176 -3.47 0.84 -3.27
C LEU A 176 -3.17 1.27 -4.71
N ARG A 177 -2.97 2.58 -4.95
CA ARG A 177 -2.64 3.10 -6.28
C ARG A 177 -1.29 2.60 -6.81
N PRO A 178 -0.14 2.75 -6.10
CA PRO A 178 1.11 2.22 -6.60
C PRO A 178 1.10 0.70 -6.72
N SER A 179 0.36 -0.02 -5.88
CA SER A 179 0.16 -1.47 -6.04
C SER A 179 -0.57 -1.80 -7.35
N SER A 180 -1.63 -1.05 -7.70
CA SER A 180 -2.34 -1.19 -8.98
C SER A 180 -1.41 -0.95 -10.17
N TYR A 181 -0.63 0.13 -10.14
CA TYR A 181 0.25 0.53 -11.24
C TYR A 181 1.46 -0.39 -11.44
N CYS A 182 1.98 -0.96 -10.36
CA CYS A 182 3.14 -1.85 -10.43
C CYS A 182 2.77 -3.33 -10.64
N GLY A 183 1.53 -3.72 -10.35
CA GLY A 183 1.10 -5.11 -10.40
C GLY A 183 1.39 -5.88 -9.10
N ALA A 184 1.37 -5.20 -7.96
CA ALA A 184 1.46 -5.80 -6.62
C ALA A 184 0.08 -5.88 -5.96
N TYR A 185 -0.09 -6.79 -5.01
CA TYR A 185 -1.20 -6.80 -4.07
C TYR A 185 -0.97 -5.76 -3.01
N GLY A 186 -1.91 -4.84 -2.82
CA GLY A 186 -1.81 -3.79 -1.81
C GLY A 186 -2.93 -3.91 -0.79
N TYR A 187 -2.59 -3.79 0.49
CA TYR A 187 -3.57 -3.79 1.56
C TYR A 187 -3.41 -2.57 2.46
N LYS A 188 -4.46 -1.77 2.52
CA LYS A 188 -4.65 -0.73 3.53
C LYS A 188 -5.63 -1.27 4.58
N PRO A 189 -5.18 -1.51 5.82
CA PRO A 189 -6.04 -2.04 6.87
C PRO A 189 -7.10 -1.02 7.32
N SER A 190 -7.96 -1.44 8.21
CA SER A 190 -8.77 -0.52 9.02
C SER A 190 -7.87 0.50 9.69
N PHE A 191 -8.33 1.76 9.74
CA PHE A 191 -7.57 2.86 10.35
C PHE A 191 -7.16 2.50 11.79
N GLN A 192 -5.88 2.75 12.12
CA GLN A 192 -5.27 2.44 13.42
C GLN A 192 -5.18 0.95 13.78
N LEU A 193 -5.37 0.02 12.84
CA LEU A 193 -5.08 -1.40 13.10
C LEU A 193 -3.58 -1.64 13.32
N PHE A 194 -2.73 -0.93 12.59
CA PHE A 194 -1.29 -0.89 12.82
C PHE A 194 -0.89 0.41 13.52
N GLY A 195 0.11 0.34 14.40
CA GLY A 195 0.63 1.51 15.09
C GLY A 195 1.38 2.45 14.14
N ASN A 196 1.23 3.76 14.37
CA ASN A 196 1.92 4.81 13.60
C ASN A 196 3.15 5.39 14.35
N ALA A 197 3.55 4.82 15.49
CA ALA A 197 4.72 5.31 16.23
C ALA A 197 5.99 5.16 15.35
N GLY A 198 6.74 6.26 15.18
CA GLY A 198 7.91 6.33 14.30
C GLY A 198 7.57 6.45 12.81
N VAL A 199 6.34 6.75 12.45
CA VAL A 199 5.97 7.21 11.10
C VAL A 199 6.02 8.73 11.09
N ARG A 200 6.75 9.35 10.14
CA ARG A 200 6.71 10.81 9.98
C ARG A 200 5.30 11.20 9.53
N THR A 201 4.54 11.72 10.47
CA THR A 201 3.11 12.00 10.30
C THR A 201 2.87 13.10 9.27
N ASN A 202 2.03 12.83 8.30
CA ASN A 202 1.49 13.81 7.36
C ASN A 202 0.13 14.33 7.84
N THR A 203 -0.78 13.40 8.11
CA THR A 203 -2.16 13.70 8.49
C THR A 203 -2.65 12.69 9.54
N GLU A 204 -2.83 13.12 10.76
CA GLU A 204 -3.20 12.25 11.89
C GLU A 204 -4.54 11.55 11.69
N GLN A 205 -5.47 12.22 11.00
CA GLN A 205 -6.82 11.70 10.74
C GLN A 205 -6.86 10.59 9.69
N TYR A 206 -5.81 10.41 8.86
CA TYR A 206 -5.87 9.49 7.72
C TYR A 206 -4.66 8.57 7.60
N ASP A 207 -3.48 8.97 8.10
CA ASP A 207 -2.27 8.19 7.91
C ASP A 207 -2.45 6.76 8.42
N THR A 208 -2.38 5.82 7.49
CA THR A 208 -2.55 4.41 7.76
C THR A 208 -1.35 3.67 7.18
N VAL A 209 -0.65 2.92 8.02
CA VAL A 209 0.35 1.97 7.53
C VAL A 209 -0.36 0.87 6.77
N GLY A 210 0.17 0.51 5.62
CA GLY A 210 -0.32 -0.59 4.80
C GLY A 210 0.82 -1.41 4.25
N VAL A 211 0.50 -2.49 3.58
CA VAL A 211 1.48 -3.46 3.11
C VAL A 211 1.27 -3.82 1.65
N MET A 212 2.36 -4.21 1.01
CA MET A 212 2.39 -4.77 -0.34
C MET A 212 2.99 -6.16 -0.30
N ALA A 213 2.44 -7.06 -1.12
CA ALA A 213 2.86 -8.44 -1.25
C ALA A 213 2.58 -8.98 -2.66
N ARG A 214 2.83 -10.28 -2.90
CA ARG A 214 2.51 -10.93 -4.17
C ARG A 214 1.33 -11.90 -4.09
N SER A 215 0.70 -12.00 -2.92
CA SER A 215 -0.54 -12.77 -2.72
C SER A 215 -1.37 -12.20 -1.58
N VAL A 216 -2.65 -12.56 -1.51
CA VAL A 216 -3.51 -12.19 -0.37
C VAL A 216 -3.08 -12.94 0.91
N ASP A 217 -2.60 -14.16 0.79
CA ASP A 217 -2.10 -14.93 1.93
C ASP A 217 -0.88 -14.26 2.57
N ASP A 218 0.02 -13.68 1.76
CA ASP A 218 1.15 -12.89 2.24
C ASP A 218 0.68 -11.63 2.98
N LEU A 219 -0.38 -10.96 2.47
CA LEU A 219 -0.98 -9.81 3.16
C LEU A 219 -1.52 -10.21 4.54
N ALA A 220 -2.18 -11.36 4.65
CA ALA A 220 -2.69 -11.89 5.92
C ALA A 220 -1.56 -12.23 6.90
N MET A 221 -0.49 -12.86 6.41
CA MET A 221 0.71 -13.17 7.17
C MET A 221 1.39 -11.90 7.70
N PHE A 222 1.55 -10.88 6.83
CA PHE A 222 2.19 -9.63 7.21
C PHE A 222 1.31 -8.79 8.15
N LYS A 223 -0.03 -8.82 7.97
CA LYS A 223 -0.99 -8.21 8.90
C LYS A 223 -0.78 -8.73 10.32
N ALA A 224 -0.67 -10.05 10.51
CA ALA A 224 -0.47 -10.65 11.82
C ALA A 224 0.85 -10.16 12.47
N ALA A 225 1.93 -10.08 11.70
CA ALA A 225 3.22 -9.60 12.19
C ALA A 225 3.19 -8.13 12.61
N LEU A 226 2.36 -7.29 11.99
CA LEU A 226 2.28 -5.85 12.25
C LEU A 226 1.26 -5.46 13.31
N SER A 227 0.29 -6.34 13.61
CA SER A 227 -0.79 -6.05 14.55
C SER A 227 -0.62 -6.71 15.91
N GLU A 228 0.37 -7.60 16.07
CA GLU A 228 0.53 -8.50 17.22
C GLU A 228 -0.72 -9.36 17.53
N LEU A 229 -1.63 -9.46 16.57
CA LEU A 229 -2.79 -10.35 16.66
C LEU A 229 -2.41 -11.75 16.17
N PRO A 230 -3.10 -12.80 16.64
CA PRO A 230 -2.89 -14.14 16.12
C PRO A 230 -3.00 -14.20 14.60
N TYR A 231 -2.16 -15.01 13.97
CA TYR A 231 -2.27 -15.23 12.54
C TYR A 231 -3.56 -15.99 12.22
N THR A 232 -4.40 -15.38 11.40
CA THR A 232 -5.57 -15.99 10.81
C THR A 232 -5.30 -16.15 9.30
N PRO A 233 -5.15 -17.38 8.80
CA PRO A 233 -5.04 -17.61 7.36
C PRO A 233 -6.25 -17.04 6.62
N ALA A 234 -6.07 -16.62 5.38
CA ALA A 234 -7.20 -16.32 4.52
C ALA A 234 -7.97 -17.63 4.22
N GLU A 235 -9.28 -17.62 4.45
CA GLU A 235 -10.15 -18.81 4.30
C GLU A 235 -11.22 -18.54 3.24
N PRO A 236 -10.84 -18.47 1.94
CA PRO A 236 -11.75 -18.13 0.86
C PRO A 236 -12.92 -19.13 0.73
N GLU A 237 -12.76 -20.38 1.16
CA GLU A 237 -13.80 -21.41 1.17
C GLU A 237 -14.93 -21.12 2.16
N LYS A 238 -14.72 -20.25 3.14
CA LYS A 238 -15.76 -19.78 4.06
C LYS A 238 -16.62 -18.66 3.48
N ILE A 239 -16.24 -18.11 2.32
CA ILE A 239 -17.00 -17.04 1.63
C ILE A 239 -18.01 -17.69 0.70
N ALA A 240 -19.26 -17.75 1.14
CA ALA A 240 -20.35 -18.33 0.38
C ALA A 240 -21.30 -17.24 -0.11
N ARG A 241 -21.49 -17.14 -1.44
CA ARG A 241 -22.43 -16.23 -2.11
C ARG A 241 -22.37 -14.78 -1.57
N PRO A 242 -21.20 -14.12 -1.61
CA PRO A 242 -21.04 -12.79 -1.04
C PRO A 242 -21.89 -11.76 -1.81
N ARG A 243 -22.42 -10.77 -1.08
CA ARG A 243 -23.13 -9.64 -1.65
C ARG A 243 -22.17 -8.47 -1.83
N ILE A 244 -21.90 -8.11 -3.07
CA ILE A 244 -20.89 -7.11 -3.44
C ILE A 244 -21.58 -5.90 -4.05
N ALA A 245 -21.35 -4.73 -3.44
CA ALA A 245 -21.81 -3.46 -3.96
C ALA A 245 -20.82 -2.92 -5.00
N ILE A 246 -21.29 -2.60 -6.19
CA ILE A 246 -20.50 -1.91 -7.22
C ILE A 246 -20.64 -0.41 -6.97
N VAL A 247 -19.54 0.26 -6.67
CA VAL A 247 -19.53 1.72 -6.43
C VAL A 247 -18.66 2.42 -7.45
N ARG A 248 -19.30 3.17 -8.34
CA ARG A 248 -18.62 3.96 -9.38
C ARG A 248 -18.11 5.30 -8.88
N THR A 249 -18.52 5.74 -7.70
CA THR A 249 -18.24 7.05 -7.09
C THR A 249 -18.70 8.24 -7.95
N HIS A 250 -18.68 9.46 -7.38
CA HIS A 250 -18.96 10.71 -8.10
C HIS A 250 -17.85 11.09 -9.10
N HIS A 251 -16.80 10.27 -9.20
CA HIS A 251 -15.63 10.48 -10.05
C HIS A 251 -15.51 9.47 -11.18
N TRP A 252 -16.60 8.74 -11.48
CA TRP A 252 -16.58 7.68 -12.50
C TRP A 252 -16.09 8.17 -13.88
N ASP A 253 -16.32 9.42 -14.22
CA ASP A 253 -15.85 10.00 -15.47
C ASP A 253 -14.33 10.06 -15.58
N SER A 254 -13.62 10.00 -14.45
CA SER A 254 -12.16 9.89 -14.41
C SER A 254 -11.65 8.46 -14.70
N ALA A 255 -12.52 7.44 -14.71
CA ALA A 255 -12.15 6.07 -15.05
C ALA A 255 -11.87 5.96 -16.56
N GLN A 256 -10.66 5.54 -16.90
CA GLN A 256 -10.25 5.27 -18.28
C GLN A 256 -10.91 3.99 -18.80
N PRO A 257 -10.95 3.77 -20.12
CA PRO A 257 -11.63 2.61 -20.71
C PRO A 257 -11.20 1.26 -20.13
N GLU A 258 -9.91 1.07 -19.90
CA GLU A 258 -9.35 -0.15 -19.34
C GLU A 258 -9.78 -0.40 -17.88
N THR A 259 -9.92 0.66 -17.08
CA THR A 259 -10.46 0.54 -15.71
C THR A 259 -11.96 0.21 -15.73
N ARG A 260 -12.72 0.82 -16.63
CA ARG A 260 -14.15 0.48 -16.82
C ARG A 260 -14.31 -0.98 -17.23
N ALA A 261 -13.51 -1.42 -18.19
CA ALA A 261 -13.47 -2.82 -18.64
C ALA A 261 -13.09 -3.78 -17.50
N ALA A 262 -12.08 -3.42 -16.68
CA ALA A 262 -11.65 -4.22 -15.52
C ALA A 262 -12.79 -4.40 -14.50
N ILE A 263 -13.57 -3.35 -14.22
CA ILE A 263 -14.75 -3.44 -13.33
C ILE A 263 -15.81 -4.36 -13.94
N GLU A 264 -16.13 -4.21 -15.23
CA GLU A 264 -17.12 -5.06 -15.91
C GLU A 264 -16.71 -6.54 -15.96
N GLU A 265 -15.42 -6.81 -16.26
CA GLU A 265 -14.88 -8.17 -16.24
C GLU A 265 -14.87 -8.75 -14.84
N SER A 266 -14.55 -7.95 -13.82
CA SER A 266 -14.66 -8.37 -12.43
C SER A 266 -16.11 -8.76 -12.08
N CYS A 267 -17.09 -7.96 -12.50
CA CYS A 267 -18.50 -8.29 -12.30
C CYS A 267 -18.86 -9.64 -12.92
N ARG A 268 -18.45 -9.91 -14.15
CA ARG A 268 -18.70 -11.21 -14.82
C ARG A 268 -18.06 -12.38 -14.07
N ALA A 269 -16.77 -12.25 -13.70
CA ALA A 269 -16.03 -13.28 -12.99
C ALA A 269 -16.63 -13.59 -11.60
N LEU A 270 -16.94 -12.55 -10.83
CA LEU A 270 -17.50 -12.68 -9.49
C LEU A 270 -18.93 -13.29 -9.51
N THR A 271 -19.75 -12.89 -10.48
CA THR A 271 -21.08 -13.51 -10.69
C THR A 271 -20.95 -14.99 -11.03
N LYS A 272 -20.04 -15.35 -11.94
CA LYS A 272 -19.74 -16.75 -12.29
C LYS A 272 -19.27 -17.55 -11.07
N ALA A 273 -18.54 -16.91 -10.15
CA ALA A 273 -18.09 -17.50 -8.88
C ALA A 273 -19.20 -17.54 -7.79
N GLY A 274 -20.40 -17.05 -8.08
CA GLY A 274 -21.57 -17.15 -7.22
C GLY A 274 -21.89 -15.92 -6.37
N ALA A 275 -21.24 -14.78 -6.61
CA ALA A 275 -21.59 -13.54 -5.92
C ALA A 275 -22.93 -12.96 -6.38
N GLU A 276 -23.62 -12.29 -5.44
CA GLU A 276 -24.72 -11.38 -5.73
C GLU A 276 -24.17 -9.96 -5.88
N LEU A 277 -24.28 -9.40 -7.09
CA LEU A 277 -23.80 -8.05 -7.40
C LEU A 277 -24.96 -7.07 -7.51
N PHE A 278 -24.77 -5.85 -7.04
CA PHE A 278 -25.74 -4.76 -7.20
C PHE A 278 -25.03 -3.40 -7.23
N ASP A 279 -25.60 -2.46 -7.96
CA ASP A 279 -25.11 -1.09 -7.95
C ASP A 279 -25.50 -0.39 -6.64
N LEU A 280 -24.55 0.36 -6.07
CA LEU A 280 -24.77 1.17 -4.87
C LEU A 280 -24.37 2.61 -5.17
N ASP A 281 -25.36 3.47 -5.33
CA ASP A 281 -25.15 4.89 -5.50
C ASP A 281 -24.83 5.55 -4.16
N LEU A 282 -23.76 6.33 -4.16
CA LEU A 282 -23.38 7.12 -3.00
C LEU A 282 -24.23 8.41 -2.95
N PRO A 283 -24.76 8.80 -1.78
CA PRO A 283 -25.49 10.05 -1.63
C PRO A 283 -24.66 11.27 -2.05
N ASP A 284 -25.32 12.33 -2.51
CA ASP A 284 -24.69 13.56 -3.03
C ASP A 284 -23.64 14.16 -2.09
N PHE A 285 -23.84 14.04 -0.78
CA PHE A 285 -22.88 14.59 0.18
C PHE A 285 -21.50 13.87 0.14
N PHE A 286 -21.38 12.68 -0.43
CA PHE A 286 -20.10 12.02 -0.67
C PHE A 286 -19.25 12.77 -1.69
N ALA A 287 -19.83 13.52 -2.62
CA ALA A 287 -19.08 14.33 -3.59
C ALA A 287 -18.16 15.36 -2.90
N GLY A 288 -18.52 15.78 -1.68
CA GLY A 288 -17.71 16.70 -0.87
C GLY A 288 -16.49 16.08 -0.19
N LEU A 289 -16.39 14.73 -0.11
CA LEU A 289 -15.35 14.06 0.68
C LEU A 289 -13.92 14.35 0.19
N ASN A 290 -13.69 14.45 -1.13
CA ASN A 290 -12.35 14.75 -1.64
C ASN A 290 -11.89 16.16 -1.27
N LYS A 291 -12.79 17.14 -1.29
CA LYS A 291 -12.51 18.51 -0.80
C LYS A 291 -12.25 18.48 0.71
N ALA A 292 -13.09 17.79 1.47
CA ALA A 292 -12.93 17.66 2.91
C ALA A 292 -11.59 16.97 3.27
N HIS A 293 -11.20 15.94 2.55
CA HIS A 293 -9.89 15.30 2.71
C HIS A 293 -8.74 16.30 2.54
N ARG A 294 -8.76 17.12 1.47
CA ARG A 294 -7.73 18.14 1.23
C ARG A 294 -7.68 19.18 2.35
N VAL A 295 -8.83 19.65 2.83
CA VAL A 295 -8.92 20.60 3.96
C VAL A 295 -8.28 20.01 5.22
N VAL A 296 -8.61 18.77 5.59
CA VAL A 296 -8.03 18.12 6.76
C VAL A 296 -6.52 17.95 6.60
N CYS A 297 -6.08 17.43 5.47
CA CYS A 297 -4.66 17.25 5.20
C CYS A 297 -3.88 18.57 5.24
N GLY A 298 -4.36 19.64 4.59
CA GLY A 298 -3.69 20.95 4.60
C GLY A 298 -3.63 21.55 6.00
N PHE A 299 -4.78 21.51 6.72
CA PHE A 299 -4.88 22.06 8.07
C PHE A 299 -3.91 21.39 9.05
N GLU A 300 -3.74 20.07 8.99
CA GLU A 300 -2.81 19.32 9.84
C GLU A 300 -1.36 19.46 9.37
N SER A 301 -1.08 19.43 8.06
CA SER A 301 0.27 19.52 7.52
C SER A 301 0.99 20.81 7.90
N VAL A 302 0.32 21.97 7.89
CA VAL A 302 0.92 23.25 8.33
C VAL A 302 1.44 23.18 9.78
N ARG A 303 0.80 22.37 10.62
CA ARG A 303 1.20 22.18 12.02
C ARG A 303 2.27 21.12 12.17
N ASN A 304 2.10 20.01 11.49
CA ASN A 304 3.01 18.86 11.58
C ASN A 304 4.40 19.15 10.97
N TYR A 305 4.46 20.06 9.99
CA TYR A 305 5.69 20.50 9.33
C TYR A 305 6.10 21.94 9.67
N ALA A 306 5.66 22.45 10.81
CA ALA A 306 5.90 23.85 11.23
C ALA A 306 7.40 24.19 11.39
N ASP A 307 8.24 23.24 11.79
CA ASP A 307 9.69 23.45 11.92
C ASP A 307 10.35 23.51 10.54
N GLU A 308 10.05 22.57 9.66
CA GLU A 308 10.57 22.50 8.29
C GLU A 308 10.21 23.75 7.49
N LEU A 309 8.93 24.17 7.54
CA LEU A 309 8.42 25.35 6.85
C LEU A 309 9.04 26.66 7.33
N ARG A 310 9.49 26.72 8.59
CA ARG A 310 10.13 27.93 9.15
C ARG A 310 11.65 27.94 8.98
N ARG A 311 12.29 26.79 9.15
CA ARG A 311 13.75 26.69 9.15
C ARG A 311 14.34 26.41 7.79
N TYR A 312 13.59 25.72 6.93
CA TYR A 312 14.08 25.20 5.64
C TYR A 312 13.09 25.46 4.48
N PRO A 313 12.50 26.69 4.38
CA PRO A 313 11.46 26.95 3.37
C PRO A 313 11.93 26.69 1.94
N ASP A 314 13.21 26.92 1.65
CA ASP A 314 13.80 26.73 0.32
C ASP A 314 14.08 25.25 -0.03
N LEU A 315 13.97 24.34 0.93
CA LEU A 315 14.17 22.90 0.75
C LEU A 315 12.85 22.11 0.69
N VAL A 316 11.73 22.76 0.92
CA VAL A 316 10.40 22.17 0.77
C VAL A 316 9.94 22.34 -0.67
N SER A 317 9.44 21.27 -1.30
CA SER A 317 9.00 21.32 -2.70
C SER A 317 7.78 22.23 -2.92
N LEU A 318 7.69 22.82 -4.11
CA LEU A 318 6.50 23.59 -4.52
C LEU A 318 5.24 22.74 -4.49
N ASP A 319 5.33 21.46 -4.87
CA ASP A 319 4.21 20.52 -4.80
C ASP A 319 3.63 20.41 -3.38
N PHE A 320 4.50 20.37 -2.36
CA PHE A 320 4.04 20.33 -0.96
C PHE A 320 3.42 21.67 -0.54
N ILE A 321 4.01 22.77 -0.95
CA ILE A 321 3.49 24.11 -0.64
C ILE A 321 2.07 24.26 -1.22
N GLU A 322 1.89 24.01 -2.52
CA GLU A 322 0.61 24.20 -3.20
C GLU A 322 -0.50 23.25 -2.70
N GLU A 323 -0.15 21.98 -2.45
CA GLU A 323 -1.15 20.98 -2.08
C GLU A 323 -1.51 20.96 -0.60
N ARG A 324 -0.59 21.37 0.26
CA ARG A 324 -0.74 21.25 1.71
C ARG A 324 -0.73 22.60 2.40
N VAL A 325 0.32 23.38 2.18
CA VAL A 325 0.53 24.61 2.95
C VAL A 325 -0.49 25.68 2.58
N ASP A 326 -0.68 25.93 1.29
CA ASP A 326 -1.64 26.93 0.80
C ASP A 326 -3.07 26.56 1.16
N VAL A 327 -3.43 25.28 1.00
CA VAL A 327 -4.74 24.77 1.42
C VAL A 327 -4.92 24.90 2.94
N GLY A 328 -3.88 24.61 3.72
CA GLY A 328 -3.93 24.71 5.18
C GLY A 328 -4.10 26.15 5.66
N HIS A 329 -3.37 27.09 5.07
CA HIS A 329 -3.51 28.51 5.38
C HIS A 329 -4.86 29.11 4.93
N ALA A 330 -5.42 28.62 3.83
CA ALA A 330 -6.74 29.03 3.36
C ALA A 330 -7.90 28.41 4.15
N SER A 331 -7.64 27.39 4.99
CA SER A 331 -8.68 26.66 5.74
C SER A 331 -8.83 27.20 7.15
N SER A 332 -10.05 27.59 7.50
CA SER A 332 -10.39 27.96 8.87
C SER A 332 -10.56 26.72 9.78
N LEU A 333 -10.54 26.94 11.11
CA LEU A 333 -10.91 25.89 12.07
C LEU A 333 -12.34 25.37 11.83
N GLN A 334 -13.23 26.23 11.34
CA GLN A 334 -14.60 25.80 11.02
C GLN A 334 -14.62 24.87 9.81
N ASP A 335 -13.86 25.18 8.74
CA ASP A 335 -13.73 24.28 7.57
C ASP A 335 -13.19 22.91 7.96
N PHE A 336 -12.17 22.88 8.82
CA PHE A 336 -11.60 21.63 9.36
C PHE A 336 -12.64 20.82 10.12
N ARG A 337 -13.40 21.45 11.05
CA ARG A 337 -14.46 20.78 11.82
C ARG A 337 -15.58 20.25 10.93
N ASP A 338 -15.98 21.01 9.91
CA ASP A 338 -17.03 20.59 8.98
C ASP A 338 -16.58 19.44 8.10
N ALA A 339 -15.29 19.44 7.67
CA ALA A 339 -14.69 18.32 6.97
C ALA A 339 -14.68 17.03 7.81
N LEU A 340 -14.33 17.12 9.10
CA LEU A 340 -14.38 15.97 10.03
C LEU A 340 -15.81 15.46 10.21
N ARG A 341 -16.79 16.37 10.40
CA ARG A 341 -18.22 16.00 10.54
C ARG A 341 -18.75 15.29 9.29
N LEU A 342 -18.37 15.76 8.10
CA LEU A 342 -18.73 15.11 6.86
C LEU A 342 -18.19 13.68 6.80
N GLY A 343 -16.95 13.46 7.21
CA GLY A 343 -16.35 12.12 7.31
C GLY A 343 -17.07 11.21 8.29
N ILE A 344 -17.45 11.71 9.45
CA ILE A 344 -18.22 10.96 10.46
C ILE A 344 -19.58 10.54 9.87
N ARG A 345 -20.28 11.47 9.21
CA ARG A 345 -21.57 11.19 8.57
C ARG A 345 -21.44 10.12 7.48
N ALA A 346 -20.41 10.21 6.64
CA ALA A 346 -20.19 9.27 5.56
C ALA A 346 -19.83 7.87 6.09
N ARG A 347 -19.00 7.79 7.13
CA ARG A 347 -18.70 6.53 7.83
C ARG A 347 -19.95 5.86 8.37
N ALA A 348 -20.78 6.60 9.11
CA ALA A 348 -22.02 6.07 9.68
C ALA A 348 -22.98 5.54 8.59
N TRP A 349 -23.08 6.24 7.45
CA TRP A 349 -23.90 5.78 6.32
C TRP A 349 -23.37 4.48 5.73
N MET A 350 -22.05 4.38 5.49
CA MET A 350 -21.46 3.18 4.91
C MET A 350 -21.50 1.99 5.89
N ASP A 351 -21.26 2.22 7.18
CA ASP A 351 -21.39 1.18 8.21
C ASP A 351 -22.81 0.58 8.24
N ALA A 352 -23.84 1.43 8.10
CA ALA A 352 -25.21 0.96 8.02
C ALA A 352 -25.46 0.09 6.76
N LYS A 353 -24.84 0.42 5.62
CA LYS A 353 -24.94 -0.40 4.41
C LYS A 353 -24.23 -1.74 4.58
N MET A 354 -23.03 -1.72 5.17
CA MET A 354 -22.30 -2.97 5.49
C MET A 354 -23.10 -3.83 6.47
N ALA A 355 -23.68 -3.24 7.52
CA ALA A 355 -24.51 -3.96 8.48
C ALA A 355 -25.79 -4.54 7.86
N ALA A 356 -26.33 -3.91 6.81
CA ALA A 356 -27.49 -4.40 6.06
C ALA A 356 -27.15 -5.56 5.08
N GLY A 357 -25.95 -6.13 5.16
CA GLY A 357 -25.56 -7.33 4.42
C GLY A 357 -24.71 -7.08 3.17
N VAL A 358 -24.05 -5.94 3.06
CA VAL A 358 -22.97 -5.76 2.08
C VAL A 358 -21.70 -6.41 2.63
N ASP A 359 -21.13 -7.37 1.93
CA ASP A 359 -19.89 -8.05 2.33
C ASP A 359 -18.65 -7.26 1.90
N ALA A 360 -18.69 -6.67 0.70
CA ALA A 360 -17.61 -5.83 0.18
C ALA A 360 -18.13 -4.82 -0.85
N VAL A 361 -17.33 -3.78 -1.10
CA VAL A 361 -17.50 -2.86 -2.22
C VAL A 361 -16.46 -3.17 -3.28
N LEU A 362 -16.86 -3.25 -4.54
CA LEU A 362 -15.96 -3.26 -5.72
C LEU A 362 -15.90 -1.85 -6.32
N THR A 363 -14.69 -1.34 -6.53
CA THR A 363 -14.44 0.00 -7.10
C THR A 363 -13.05 0.07 -7.74
N PRO A 364 -12.74 1.06 -8.62
CA PRO A 364 -11.40 1.20 -9.20
C PRO A 364 -10.29 1.43 -8.17
N SER A 365 -9.10 0.85 -8.37
CA SER A 365 -7.89 1.18 -7.59
C SER A 365 -7.22 2.46 -8.08
N ALA A 366 -7.30 2.74 -9.38
CA ALA A 366 -6.72 3.88 -10.05
C ALA A 366 -7.54 4.24 -11.30
N PRO A 367 -7.36 5.43 -11.90
CA PRO A 367 -8.11 5.83 -13.11
C PRO A 367 -7.86 4.95 -14.34
N GLY A 368 -6.67 4.38 -14.47
CA GLY A 368 -6.25 3.57 -15.61
C GLY A 368 -4.93 2.88 -15.32
N GLU A 369 -4.14 2.63 -16.37
CA GLU A 369 -2.74 2.26 -16.28
C GLU A 369 -1.88 3.35 -15.64
N ALA A 370 -0.65 3.01 -15.27
CA ALA A 370 0.34 3.98 -14.82
C ALA A 370 0.58 5.07 -15.88
N PRO A 371 0.45 6.36 -15.54
CA PRO A 371 0.74 7.45 -16.47
C PRO A 371 2.18 7.43 -16.99
N LEU A 372 2.37 7.92 -18.22
CA LEU A 372 3.69 8.15 -18.80
C LEU A 372 4.40 9.30 -18.07
N GLY A 373 5.69 9.17 -17.86
CA GLY A 373 6.52 10.17 -17.17
C GLY A 373 6.70 9.85 -15.69
N LEU A 374 7.61 10.60 -15.04
CA LEU A 374 8.04 10.38 -13.66
C LEU A 374 7.76 11.58 -12.73
N ALA A 375 7.29 12.69 -13.29
CA ALA A 375 7.03 13.92 -12.53
C ALA A 375 5.84 13.80 -11.58
N GLU A 376 4.91 12.88 -11.85
CA GLU A 376 3.69 12.70 -11.07
C GLU A 376 3.51 11.25 -10.62
N THR A 377 2.72 11.08 -9.56
CA THR A 377 2.39 9.75 -9.03
C THR A 377 1.01 9.24 -9.49
N GLY A 378 0.37 9.94 -10.43
CA GLY A 378 -0.99 9.68 -10.88
C GLY A 378 -2.06 10.08 -9.84
N SER A 379 -3.34 9.91 -10.19
CA SER A 379 -4.47 10.35 -9.37
C SER A 379 -4.94 9.29 -8.37
N ALA A 380 -5.20 9.70 -7.13
CA ALA A 380 -5.78 8.87 -6.07
C ALA A 380 -7.31 9.05 -5.94
N ILE A 381 -7.96 9.57 -6.96
CA ILE A 381 -9.37 10.01 -6.92
C ILE A 381 -10.33 8.92 -6.44
N PHE A 382 -10.07 7.66 -6.74
CA PHE A 382 -10.88 6.52 -6.33
C PHE A 382 -10.55 5.96 -4.93
N ASN A 383 -9.48 6.48 -4.28
CA ASN A 383 -9.03 5.98 -2.97
C ASN A 383 -9.42 6.90 -1.82
N PHE A 384 -9.51 8.22 -2.04
CA PHE A 384 -9.77 9.21 -0.99
C PHE A 384 -11.00 8.88 -0.16
N THR A 385 -12.12 8.51 -0.80
CA THR A 385 -13.35 8.14 -0.12
C THR A 385 -13.12 7.07 0.92
N TRP A 386 -12.49 5.97 0.55
CA TRP A 386 -12.31 4.80 1.42
C TRP A 386 -11.30 5.04 2.53
N THR A 387 -10.26 5.84 2.26
CA THR A 387 -9.32 6.29 3.29
C THR A 387 -10.02 7.21 4.29
N HIS A 388 -10.81 8.18 3.82
CA HIS A 388 -11.60 9.07 4.67
C HIS A 388 -12.63 8.30 5.52
N LEU A 389 -13.16 7.20 5.00
CA LEU A 389 -14.08 6.32 5.72
C LEU A 389 -13.37 5.34 6.67
N HIS A 390 -12.04 5.33 6.73
CA HIS A 390 -11.26 4.44 7.61
C HIS A 390 -11.46 2.93 7.33
N MET A 391 -11.96 2.58 6.14
CA MET A 391 -12.30 1.21 5.78
C MET A 391 -11.08 0.44 5.29
N PRO A 392 -10.96 -0.86 5.57
CA PRO A 392 -9.92 -1.70 4.98
C PRO A 392 -10.17 -1.86 3.49
N ALA A 393 -9.09 -1.91 2.71
CA ALA A 393 -9.18 -2.11 1.27
C ALA A 393 -7.98 -2.92 0.74
N VAL A 394 -8.25 -3.79 -0.23
CA VAL A 394 -7.24 -4.61 -0.93
C VAL A 394 -7.32 -4.33 -2.42
N THR A 395 -6.16 -4.06 -3.05
CA THR A 395 -6.01 -3.99 -4.51
C THR A 395 -5.59 -5.35 -5.04
N LEU A 396 -6.31 -5.84 -6.06
CA LEU A 396 -5.99 -7.05 -6.82
C LEU A 396 -5.58 -6.65 -8.26
N PRO A 397 -4.32 -6.92 -8.69
CA PRO A 397 -3.76 -6.41 -9.95
C PRO A 397 -3.96 -7.39 -11.13
N HIS A 398 -5.20 -7.82 -11.39
CA HIS A 398 -5.47 -8.89 -12.37
C HIS A 398 -5.58 -8.46 -13.83
N PHE A 399 -5.65 -7.16 -14.12
CA PHE A 399 -5.94 -6.66 -15.46
C PHE A 399 -4.73 -5.95 -16.06
N GLN A 400 -4.79 -5.75 -17.37
CA GLN A 400 -3.81 -4.96 -18.13
C GLN A 400 -4.54 -3.97 -19.02
N GLY A 401 -3.97 -2.81 -19.21
CA GLY A 401 -4.46 -1.82 -20.14
C GLY A 401 -3.80 -1.93 -21.51
N PRO A 402 -4.07 -0.95 -22.40
CA PRO A 402 -3.66 -1.01 -23.80
C PRO A 402 -2.14 -0.97 -24.02
N ASN A 403 -1.37 -0.46 -23.06
CA ASN A 403 0.10 -0.46 -23.14
C ASN A 403 0.74 -1.65 -22.43
N GLY A 404 -0.05 -2.64 -22.02
CA GLY A 404 0.40 -3.84 -21.32
C GLY A 404 0.79 -3.60 -19.86
N LEU A 405 0.45 -2.44 -19.30
CA LEU A 405 0.71 -2.13 -17.90
C LEU A 405 -0.44 -2.63 -17.00
N PRO A 406 -0.14 -2.94 -15.72
CA PRO A 406 -1.15 -3.44 -14.79
C PRO A 406 -2.27 -2.44 -14.53
N VAL A 407 -3.49 -2.98 -14.38
CA VAL A 407 -4.69 -2.29 -13.90
C VAL A 407 -5.29 -3.11 -12.77
N GLY A 408 -5.41 -2.51 -11.59
CA GLY A 408 -5.98 -3.13 -10.41
C GLY A 408 -7.42 -2.69 -10.15
N VAL A 409 -8.19 -3.58 -9.56
CA VAL A 409 -9.47 -3.26 -8.92
C VAL A 409 -9.31 -3.36 -7.41
N GLN A 410 -10.05 -2.55 -6.64
CA GLN A 410 -10.01 -2.64 -5.19
C GLN A 410 -11.32 -3.14 -4.61
N PHE A 411 -11.19 -3.96 -3.58
CA PHE A 411 -12.27 -4.37 -2.72
C PHE A 411 -12.16 -3.65 -1.38
N VAL A 412 -13.28 -3.10 -0.91
CA VAL A 412 -13.35 -2.38 0.36
C VAL A 412 -14.23 -3.16 1.32
N GLY A 413 -13.71 -3.46 2.49
CA GLY A 413 -14.37 -4.28 3.50
C GLY A 413 -14.93 -3.47 4.66
N ARG A 414 -15.55 -4.18 5.60
CA ARG A 414 -16.07 -3.63 6.84
C ARG A 414 -14.94 -3.22 7.78
N ARG A 415 -15.10 -2.08 8.44
CA ARG A 415 -14.11 -1.62 9.42
C ARG A 415 -13.95 -2.62 10.56
N TYR A 416 -12.68 -2.91 10.89
CA TYR A 416 -12.27 -3.83 11.96
C TYR A 416 -12.71 -5.30 11.77
N GLU A 417 -13.12 -5.66 10.54
CA GLU A 417 -13.32 -7.04 10.11
C GLU A 417 -12.24 -7.47 9.10
N ASP A 418 -11.00 -7.09 9.35
CA ASP A 418 -9.88 -7.22 8.41
C ASP A 418 -9.57 -8.68 8.03
N ASP A 419 -9.68 -9.63 8.96
CA ASP A 419 -9.50 -11.07 8.66
C ASP A 419 -10.56 -11.59 7.69
N ARG A 420 -11.83 -11.20 7.91
CA ARG A 420 -12.92 -11.54 6.99
C ARG A 420 -12.69 -10.88 5.63
N HIS A 421 -12.21 -9.64 5.62
CA HIS A 421 -11.94 -8.92 4.38
C HIS A 421 -10.79 -9.55 3.58
N LEU A 422 -9.74 -10.02 4.23
CA LEU A 422 -8.64 -10.76 3.57
C LEU A 422 -9.13 -12.12 3.05
N SER A 423 -9.97 -12.84 3.81
CA SER A 423 -10.59 -14.08 3.32
C SER A 423 -11.50 -13.83 2.10
N PHE A 424 -12.29 -12.74 2.13
CA PHE A 424 -13.08 -12.29 0.98
C PHE A 424 -12.18 -11.94 -0.21
N SER A 425 -11.08 -11.20 0.02
CA SER A 425 -10.14 -10.80 -1.03
C SER A 425 -9.44 -12.01 -1.67
N ALA A 426 -9.11 -13.05 -0.89
CA ALA A 426 -8.58 -14.30 -1.42
C ALA A 426 -9.63 -15.08 -2.26
N TRP A 427 -10.90 -15.03 -1.88
CA TRP A 427 -11.98 -15.58 -2.69
C TRP A 427 -12.12 -14.82 -4.01
N ALA A 428 -12.12 -13.49 -3.97
CA ALA A 428 -12.21 -12.64 -5.15
C ALA A 428 -11.00 -12.83 -6.08
N ASP A 429 -9.80 -12.95 -5.51
CA ASP A 429 -8.56 -13.23 -6.21
C ASP A 429 -8.64 -14.51 -7.05
N ARG A 430 -9.11 -15.63 -6.44
CA ARG A 430 -9.34 -16.89 -7.13
C ARG A 430 -10.38 -16.74 -8.25
N ALA A 431 -11.47 -16.03 -8.00
CA ALA A 431 -12.52 -15.79 -8.99
C ALA A 431 -12.00 -14.99 -10.21
N LEU A 432 -11.18 -13.96 -9.96
CA LEU A 432 -10.57 -13.14 -11.01
C LEU A 432 -9.48 -13.90 -11.79
N ALA A 433 -8.73 -14.77 -11.15
CA ALA A 433 -7.73 -15.62 -11.81
C ALA A 433 -8.33 -16.68 -12.74
N ALA A 434 -9.57 -17.12 -12.45
CA ALA A 434 -10.30 -18.14 -13.22
C ALA A 434 -11.19 -17.59 -14.36
N ARG A 435 -11.09 -16.29 -14.70
CA ARG A 435 -11.89 -15.62 -15.74
C ARG A 435 -11.50 -16.01 -17.16
#